data_c6d38f4b35aab2efa3c3979203b31090
#
_entry.id   c6d38f4b35aab2efa3c3979203b31090
#
_cell.length_a   1.000
_cell.length_b   1.000
_cell.length_c   1.000
_cell.angle_alpha   90.00
_cell.angle_beta   90.00
_cell.angle_gamma   90.00
#
_symmetry.space_group_name_H-M   'P 1'
#
loop_
_entity.id
_entity.type
_entity.pdbx_description
1 polymer ?
#
loop_
_entity_poly.entity_id
_entity_poly.type
_entity_poly.pdbx_seq_one_letter_code
_entity_poly.pdbx_strand_id
1 'polypeptide(L)'
;MFMKLSEPPIIINTLVNNSEEDKEAIKELVTTRYSSDMITLLPSCRCGMTKGEYSIGVSCNFCKTTVQSNIENDIEPTVWFKRPNGVAQLISPIVWIMLKSRFRQSGFNIIQWLTDTGYHPQVKQPAVVNKIAETGIQRGYNYFVENFDNIISYLFSLKEYRKKEDDYLKMLIEQNRDCIFSDYIPIPNKSLLIVEKTNVGVYVDNIIVEAIDAIQMLVSIDLNYHDQSSRVKENRTAKAISRLSDFYEKFYDKSLGKKSGQFRRHIFGTRTNFSFRAVITSLTDTHYYKEIHVPWGVGVTAFQPHLINKLGKMGMDLNSALGLLLGHVEKYHPLIDKLLEEIIAESPDGMIPVILQRN
;
A
#
# COMPACT_ATOMS: atom_id res chain seq x y z
N MET A 1 -19.75 5.95 -5.36
CA MET A 1 -20.12 5.68 -6.77
C MET A 1 -19.34 4.43 -7.18
N PHE A 2 -19.99 3.29 -7.32
CA PHE A 2 -19.32 2.06 -7.71
C PHE A 2 -19.33 1.98 -9.23
N MET A 3 -18.16 1.94 -9.86
CA MET A 3 -18.07 1.68 -11.28
C MET A 3 -18.40 0.21 -11.56
N LYS A 4 -19.41 -0.03 -12.37
CA LYS A 4 -19.69 -1.36 -12.89
C LYS A 4 -18.70 -1.62 -14.03
N LEU A 5 -17.67 -2.43 -13.77
CA LEU A 5 -16.73 -2.85 -14.81
C LEU A 5 -17.43 -3.86 -15.71
N SER A 6 -17.56 -3.53 -16.98
CA SER A 6 -18.13 -4.44 -17.98
C SER A 6 -17.21 -5.63 -18.24
N GLU A 7 -15.91 -5.41 -18.42
CA GLU A 7 -14.87 -6.44 -18.46
C GLU A 7 -13.54 -5.86 -17.99
N PRO A 8 -12.82 -6.55 -17.10
CA PRO A 8 -11.48 -6.11 -16.68
C PRO A 8 -10.46 -6.33 -17.82
N PRO A 9 -9.53 -5.39 -18.03
CA PRO A 9 -8.60 -5.41 -19.16
C PRO A 9 -7.58 -6.56 -19.08
N ILE A 10 -7.20 -6.99 -17.88
CA ILE A 10 -6.24 -8.08 -17.67
C ILE A 10 -6.77 -9.07 -16.64
N ILE A 11 -6.94 -10.32 -17.06
CA ILE A 11 -7.41 -11.42 -16.20
C ILE A 11 -6.27 -12.44 -16.08
N ILE A 12 -5.73 -12.59 -14.86
CA ILE A 12 -4.52 -13.38 -14.62
C ILE A 12 -4.69 -14.86 -14.94
N ASN A 13 -5.85 -15.46 -14.69
CA ASN A 13 -6.08 -16.87 -14.92
C ASN A 13 -6.42 -17.23 -16.38
N THR A 14 -6.48 -16.24 -17.26
CA THR A 14 -6.58 -16.46 -18.71
C THR A 14 -5.21 -16.40 -19.40
N LEU A 15 -4.15 -16.02 -18.67
CA LEU A 15 -2.81 -15.91 -19.22
C LEU A 15 -2.21 -17.31 -19.42
N VAL A 16 -1.52 -17.49 -20.55
CA VAL A 16 -0.82 -18.73 -20.87
C VAL A 16 0.34 -18.94 -19.90
N ASN A 17 0.48 -20.15 -19.38
CA ASN A 17 1.50 -20.52 -18.39
C ASN A 17 2.07 -21.92 -18.71
N ASN A 18 2.50 -22.12 -19.94
CA ASN A 18 2.98 -23.41 -20.42
C ASN A 18 4.52 -23.52 -20.39
N SER A 19 5.22 -22.38 -20.38
CA SER A 19 6.69 -22.31 -20.37
C SER A 19 7.21 -21.60 -19.13
N GLU A 20 8.50 -21.73 -18.83
CA GLU A 20 9.13 -20.93 -17.77
C GLU A 20 9.16 -19.42 -18.11
N GLU A 21 9.22 -19.08 -19.40
CA GLU A 21 9.13 -17.70 -19.88
C GLU A 21 7.74 -17.09 -19.58
N ASP A 22 6.66 -17.85 -19.83
CA ASP A 22 5.30 -17.42 -19.50
C ASP A 22 5.15 -17.18 -17.98
N LYS A 23 5.67 -18.08 -17.16
CA LYS A 23 5.65 -17.94 -15.70
C LYS A 23 6.43 -16.70 -15.24
N GLU A 24 7.57 -16.42 -15.86
CA GLU A 24 8.36 -15.24 -15.55
C GLU A 24 7.61 -13.96 -15.95
N ALA A 25 6.99 -13.94 -17.13
CA ALA A 25 6.15 -12.81 -17.58
C ALA A 25 4.97 -12.54 -16.63
N ILE A 26 4.30 -13.60 -16.15
CA ILE A 26 3.24 -13.45 -15.14
C ILE A 26 3.79 -12.90 -13.83
N LYS A 27 4.97 -13.34 -13.39
CA LYS A 27 5.61 -12.83 -12.18
C LYS A 27 5.99 -11.34 -12.34
N GLU A 28 6.48 -10.91 -13.48
CA GLU A 28 6.79 -9.51 -13.80
C GLU A 28 5.52 -8.64 -13.85
N LEU A 29 4.41 -9.20 -14.32
CA LEU A 29 3.12 -8.52 -14.33
C LEU A 29 2.58 -8.27 -12.91
N VAL A 30 2.84 -9.19 -11.98
CA VAL A 30 2.27 -9.19 -10.64
C VAL A 30 3.19 -8.57 -9.61
N THR A 31 4.52 -8.65 -9.78
CA THR A 31 5.50 -8.19 -8.79
C THR A 31 6.47 -7.18 -9.36
N THR A 32 6.84 -6.18 -8.57
CA THR A 32 7.97 -5.30 -8.87
C THR A 32 9.24 -5.91 -8.30
N ARG A 33 10.22 -6.19 -9.16
CA ARG A 33 11.50 -6.75 -8.77
C ARG A 33 12.59 -5.68 -8.89
N TYR A 34 13.43 -5.58 -7.89
CA TYR A 34 14.64 -4.79 -7.96
C TYR A 34 15.84 -5.60 -7.46
N SER A 35 17.00 -5.31 -8.01
CA SER A 35 18.27 -5.80 -7.48
C SER A 35 18.72 -4.86 -6.36
N SER A 36 19.47 -5.35 -5.38
CA SER A 36 19.87 -4.71 -4.12
C SER A 36 20.42 -3.27 -4.20
N ASP A 37 20.60 -2.72 -5.39
CA ASP A 37 20.99 -1.33 -5.60
C ASP A 37 19.74 -0.44 -5.69
N MET A 38 19.39 0.22 -4.59
CA MET A 38 18.28 1.19 -4.55
C MET A 38 18.46 2.35 -5.56
N ILE A 39 19.67 2.55 -6.08
CA ILE A 39 19.98 3.56 -7.11
C ILE A 39 19.19 3.27 -8.40
N THR A 40 18.86 2.01 -8.67
CA THR A 40 18.06 1.63 -9.84
C THR A 40 16.60 2.08 -9.77
N LEU A 41 16.09 2.41 -8.58
CA LEU A 41 14.74 2.95 -8.39
C LEU A 41 14.66 4.46 -8.56
N LEU A 42 15.80 5.16 -8.58
CA LEU A 42 15.82 6.59 -8.83
C LEU A 42 15.56 6.86 -10.32
N PRO A 43 14.79 7.91 -10.64
CA PRO A 43 14.68 8.38 -12.00
C PRO A 43 16.07 8.54 -12.62
N SER A 44 16.32 7.91 -13.75
CA SER A 44 17.64 7.92 -14.36
C SER A 44 17.56 7.86 -15.90
N CYS A 45 18.59 8.38 -16.56
CA CYS A 45 18.77 8.14 -17.98
C CYS A 45 19.24 6.70 -18.23
N ARG A 46 19.17 6.25 -19.48
CA ARG A 46 19.54 4.88 -19.90
C ARG A 46 20.95 4.45 -19.49
N CYS A 47 21.93 5.36 -19.43
CA CYS A 47 23.31 5.06 -19.04
C CYS A 47 23.57 5.24 -17.53
N GLY A 48 22.59 5.72 -16.76
CA GLY A 48 22.71 5.95 -15.31
C GLY A 48 23.56 7.18 -14.91
N MET A 49 24.11 7.95 -15.85
CA MET A 49 24.96 9.11 -15.54
C MET A 49 24.17 10.30 -15.01
N THR A 50 22.96 10.52 -15.50
CA THR A 50 22.03 11.55 -15.02
C THR A 50 20.91 10.86 -14.27
N LYS A 51 20.73 11.17 -12.97
CA LYS A 51 19.79 10.50 -12.08
C LYS A 51 19.29 11.44 -10.98
N GLY A 52 18.17 11.04 -10.37
CA GLY A 52 17.52 11.77 -9.29
C GLY A 52 16.23 12.47 -9.73
N GLU A 53 15.34 12.73 -8.79
CA GLU A 53 14.01 13.33 -9.06
C GLU A 53 14.13 14.73 -9.69
N TYR A 54 15.14 15.50 -9.29
CA TYR A 54 15.42 16.84 -9.86
C TYR A 54 15.94 16.81 -11.30
N SER A 55 16.31 15.62 -11.80
CA SER A 55 16.75 15.42 -13.20
C SER A 55 15.62 14.98 -14.13
N ILE A 56 14.39 14.81 -13.63
CA ILE A 56 13.25 14.43 -14.48
C ILE A 56 13.04 15.49 -15.55
N GLY A 57 12.89 15.04 -16.81
CA GLY A 57 12.77 15.92 -17.98
C GLY A 57 14.10 16.41 -18.55
N VAL A 58 15.24 16.17 -17.88
CA VAL A 58 16.57 16.55 -18.37
C VAL A 58 17.11 15.49 -19.31
N SER A 59 17.59 15.91 -20.47
CA SER A 59 18.28 15.02 -21.42
C SER A 59 19.72 14.80 -21.01
N CYS A 60 20.12 13.55 -20.90
CA CYS A 60 21.48 13.18 -20.56
C CYS A 60 22.49 13.61 -21.67
N ASN A 61 23.59 14.26 -21.29
CA ASN A 61 24.60 14.68 -22.21
C ASN A 61 25.34 13.53 -22.93
N PHE A 62 25.38 12.34 -22.28
CA PHE A 62 26.07 11.16 -22.79
C PHE A 62 25.19 10.31 -23.71
N CYS A 63 24.06 9.83 -23.20
CA CYS A 63 23.18 8.90 -23.92
C CYS A 63 22.02 9.57 -24.65
N LYS A 64 21.84 10.88 -24.49
CA LYS A 64 20.77 11.69 -25.09
C LYS A 64 19.34 11.25 -24.74
N THR A 65 19.20 10.35 -23.80
CA THR A 65 17.87 9.96 -23.28
C THR A 65 17.42 10.91 -22.19
N THR A 66 16.15 11.26 -22.22
CA THR A 66 15.52 12.10 -21.18
C THR A 66 15.27 11.23 -19.95
N VAL A 67 15.60 11.77 -18.77
CA VAL A 67 15.28 11.12 -17.49
C VAL A 67 13.77 11.15 -17.30
N GLN A 68 13.17 9.99 -17.14
CA GLN A 68 11.74 9.84 -16.85
C GLN A 68 11.54 9.41 -15.41
N SER A 69 10.45 9.86 -14.80
CA SER A 69 10.04 9.37 -13.50
C SER A 69 9.63 7.92 -13.61
N ASN A 70 10.12 7.07 -12.72
CA ASN A 70 9.65 5.68 -12.63
C ASN A 70 8.20 5.58 -12.12
N ILE A 71 7.66 6.69 -11.62
CA ILE A 71 6.30 6.80 -11.06
C ILE A 71 5.32 7.34 -12.12
N GLU A 72 5.80 8.07 -13.11
CA GLU A 72 4.98 8.67 -14.19
C GLU A 72 4.67 7.71 -15.34
N ASN A 73 5.14 6.48 -15.28
CA ASN A 73 4.59 5.47 -16.17
C ASN A 73 3.09 5.37 -15.91
N ASP A 74 2.32 5.36 -16.98
CA ASP A 74 0.86 5.25 -17.00
C ASP A 74 0.34 4.43 -15.82
N ILE A 75 -0.81 4.83 -15.27
CA ILE A 75 -1.49 4.06 -14.23
C ILE A 75 -1.49 2.61 -14.68
N GLU A 76 -0.64 1.81 -14.05
CA GLU A 76 -0.48 0.41 -14.42
C GLU A 76 -1.84 -0.28 -14.35
N PRO A 77 -2.21 -1.04 -15.38
CA PRO A 77 -3.50 -1.70 -15.41
C PRO A 77 -3.63 -2.62 -14.20
N THR A 78 -4.74 -2.52 -13.50
CA THR A 78 -5.06 -3.44 -12.42
C THR A 78 -5.26 -4.84 -13.01
N VAL A 79 -4.54 -5.81 -12.47
CA VAL A 79 -4.71 -7.22 -12.80
C VAL A 79 -5.87 -7.78 -11.99
N TRP A 80 -6.74 -8.53 -12.64
CA TRP A 80 -7.93 -9.10 -12.02
C TRP A 80 -7.87 -10.62 -12.03
N PHE A 81 -8.51 -11.22 -11.06
CA PHE A 81 -8.76 -12.65 -11.01
C PHE A 81 -10.24 -12.90 -11.28
N LYS A 82 -10.53 -13.72 -12.29
CA LYS A 82 -11.89 -14.16 -12.62
C LYS A 82 -12.23 -15.41 -11.80
N ARG A 83 -13.47 -15.51 -11.32
CA ARG A 83 -13.91 -16.72 -10.62
C ARG A 83 -13.69 -17.97 -11.48
N PRO A 84 -13.17 -19.05 -10.93
CA PRO A 84 -13.00 -20.32 -11.66
C PRO A 84 -14.34 -20.93 -12.03
N ASN A 85 -14.38 -21.68 -13.12
CA ASN A 85 -15.57 -22.42 -13.52
C ASN A 85 -15.94 -23.46 -12.45
N GLY A 86 -17.23 -23.50 -12.06
CA GLY A 86 -17.74 -24.38 -11.01
C GLY A 86 -17.57 -23.85 -9.58
N VAL A 87 -17.00 -22.64 -9.43
CA VAL A 87 -16.97 -21.93 -8.15
C VAL A 87 -18.00 -20.81 -8.17
N ALA A 88 -18.70 -20.59 -7.07
CA ALA A 88 -19.63 -19.47 -6.90
C ALA A 88 -18.92 -18.13 -6.96
N GLN A 89 -19.68 -17.02 -6.95
CA GLN A 89 -19.10 -15.68 -6.94
C GLN A 89 -18.07 -15.51 -5.82
N LEU A 90 -17.05 -14.70 -6.09
CA LEU A 90 -15.97 -14.44 -5.13
C LEU A 90 -16.42 -13.40 -4.11
N ILE A 91 -16.23 -13.70 -2.84
CA ILE A 91 -16.50 -12.75 -1.76
C ILE A 91 -15.38 -11.71 -1.67
N SER A 92 -15.74 -10.46 -1.45
CA SER A 92 -14.78 -9.37 -1.23
C SER A 92 -13.83 -9.69 -0.07
N PRO A 93 -12.50 -9.59 -0.24
CA PRO A 93 -11.53 -9.81 0.84
C PRO A 93 -11.77 -8.91 2.06
N ILE A 94 -12.28 -7.69 1.86
CA ILE A 94 -12.59 -6.75 2.95
C ILE A 94 -13.78 -7.27 3.78
N VAL A 95 -14.84 -7.73 3.13
CA VAL A 95 -15.99 -8.35 3.82
C VAL A 95 -15.53 -9.62 4.54
N TRP A 96 -14.66 -10.40 3.92
CA TRP A 96 -14.08 -11.58 4.56
C TRP A 96 -13.33 -11.26 5.85
N ILE A 97 -12.52 -10.19 5.89
CA ILE A 97 -11.85 -9.73 7.12
C ILE A 97 -12.86 -9.44 8.21
N MET A 98 -13.92 -8.70 7.87
CA MET A 98 -14.97 -8.32 8.82
C MET A 98 -15.65 -9.56 9.42
N LEU A 99 -16.07 -10.49 8.57
CA LEU A 99 -16.72 -11.74 9.00
C LEU A 99 -15.76 -12.64 9.79
N LYS A 100 -14.54 -12.81 9.32
CA LYS A 100 -13.49 -13.60 9.98
C LYS A 100 -13.17 -13.06 11.37
N SER A 101 -13.03 -11.76 11.52
CA SER A 101 -12.79 -11.10 12.81
C SER A 101 -14.01 -11.23 13.74
N ARG A 102 -15.23 -11.09 13.19
CA ARG A 102 -16.45 -11.09 13.96
C ARG A 102 -16.83 -12.48 14.50
N PHE A 103 -16.65 -13.52 13.70
CA PHE A 103 -17.06 -14.88 14.01
C PHE A 103 -15.89 -15.80 14.42
N ARG A 104 -14.91 -15.23 15.10
CA ARG A 104 -13.78 -15.97 15.70
C ARG A 104 -14.02 -16.21 17.19
N GLN A 105 -13.82 -17.44 17.65
CA GLN A 105 -13.95 -17.82 19.05
C GLN A 105 -12.76 -18.73 19.46
N SER A 106 -12.02 -18.35 20.48
CA SER A 106 -10.93 -19.16 21.05
C SER A 106 -9.96 -19.76 20.01
N GLY A 107 -9.61 -18.95 18.98
CA GLY A 107 -8.74 -19.40 17.90
C GLY A 107 -9.43 -20.16 16.75
N PHE A 108 -10.68 -20.55 16.92
CA PHE A 108 -11.47 -21.19 15.88
C PHE A 108 -12.26 -20.16 15.06
N ASN A 109 -12.18 -20.25 13.73
CA ASN A 109 -12.94 -19.38 12.83
C ASN A 109 -14.07 -20.13 12.14
N ILE A 110 -15.31 -19.75 12.46
CA ILE A 110 -16.47 -20.44 11.93
C ILE A 110 -16.69 -20.19 10.44
N ILE A 111 -16.32 -19.00 9.93
CA ILE A 111 -16.45 -18.68 8.50
C ILE A 111 -15.48 -19.54 7.68
N GLN A 112 -14.23 -19.67 8.11
CA GLN A 112 -13.27 -20.56 7.46
C GLN A 112 -13.72 -22.02 7.53
N TRP A 113 -14.29 -22.44 8.66
CA TRP A 113 -14.80 -23.81 8.81
C TRP A 113 -15.98 -24.08 7.89
N LEU A 114 -16.88 -23.12 7.69
CA LEU A 114 -18.02 -23.26 6.78
C LEU A 114 -17.59 -23.31 5.32
N THR A 115 -16.62 -22.49 4.93
CA THR A 115 -16.23 -22.31 3.52
C THR A 115 -15.15 -23.26 3.05
N ASP A 116 -14.22 -23.67 3.92
CA ASP A 116 -13.14 -24.62 3.60
C ASP A 116 -13.40 -25.96 4.33
N THR A 117 -13.78 -26.97 3.57
CA THR A 117 -13.99 -28.32 4.12
C THR A 117 -12.71 -28.97 4.64
N GLY A 118 -11.53 -28.48 4.22
CA GLY A 118 -10.22 -28.91 4.70
C GLY A 118 -9.71 -28.12 5.91
N TYR A 119 -10.51 -27.21 6.46
CA TYR A 119 -10.11 -26.46 7.65
C TYR A 119 -10.22 -27.32 8.91
N HIS A 120 -9.05 -27.67 9.47
CA HIS A 120 -8.91 -28.46 10.70
C HIS A 120 -7.87 -27.80 11.62
N PRO A 121 -8.25 -26.74 12.36
CA PRO A 121 -7.34 -26.08 13.27
C PRO A 121 -7.02 -26.95 14.48
N GLN A 122 -5.82 -26.81 15.05
CA GLN A 122 -5.39 -27.54 16.27
C GLN A 122 -6.02 -27.01 17.56
N VAL A 123 -7.19 -26.44 17.47
CA VAL A 123 -7.93 -25.89 18.62
C VAL A 123 -9.24 -26.67 18.82
N LYS A 124 -9.71 -26.69 20.07
CA LYS A 124 -10.97 -27.35 20.39
C LYS A 124 -12.12 -26.71 19.61
N GLN A 125 -12.90 -27.54 18.96
CA GLN A 125 -14.13 -27.10 18.27
C GLN A 125 -15.10 -26.46 19.27
N PRO A 126 -15.62 -25.27 19.01
CA PRO A 126 -16.63 -24.65 19.85
C PRO A 126 -17.97 -25.36 19.69
N ALA A 127 -18.80 -25.31 20.74
CA ALA A 127 -20.14 -25.94 20.75
C ALA A 127 -21.09 -25.42 19.65
N VAL A 128 -20.79 -24.24 19.12
CA VAL A 128 -21.52 -23.64 17.98
C VAL A 128 -21.48 -24.52 16.73
N VAL A 129 -20.40 -25.28 16.52
CA VAL A 129 -20.26 -26.19 15.37
C VAL A 129 -21.37 -27.26 15.40
N ASN A 130 -21.67 -27.83 16.58
CA ASN A 130 -22.72 -28.83 16.71
C ASN A 130 -24.10 -28.20 16.43
N LYS A 131 -24.35 -26.98 16.96
CA LYS A 131 -25.59 -26.25 16.67
C LYS A 131 -25.81 -25.98 15.19
N ILE A 132 -24.73 -25.62 14.44
CA ILE A 132 -24.81 -25.42 13.00
C ILE A 132 -25.08 -26.75 12.29
N ALA A 133 -24.46 -27.85 12.73
CA ALA A 133 -24.67 -29.15 12.12
C ALA A 133 -26.16 -29.62 12.30
N GLU A 134 -26.81 -29.30 13.41
CA GLU A 134 -28.21 -29.58 13.67
C GLU A 134 -29.19 -28.82 12.75
N THR A 135 -28.75 -27.65 12.21
CA THR A 135 -29.61 -26.86 11.30
C THR A 135 -29.60 -27.35 9.85
N GLY A 136 -28.77 -28.33 9.51
CA GLY A 136 -28.60 -28.81 8.13
C GLY A 136 -27.75 -27.91 7.24
N ILE A 137 -27.09 -26.88 7.78
CA ILE A 137 -26.15 -26.03 7.05
C ILE A 137 -24.94 -26.86 6.61
N GLN A 138 -24.71 -26.92 5.29
CA GLN A 138 -23.61 -27.68 4.71
C GLN A 138 -22.32 -26.85 4.67
N ARG A 139 -21.18 -27.55 4.67
CA ARG A 139 -19.85 -26.95 4.48
C ARG A 139 -19.49 -26.92 3.00
N GLY A 140 -18.92 -25.83 2.56
CA GLY A 140 -18.42 -25.62 1.21
C GLY A 140 -18.54 -24.16 0.80
N TYR A 141 -17.64 -23.71 -0.02
CA TYR A 141 -17.61 -22.31 -0.46
C TYR A 141 -18.85 -21.94 -1.26
N ASN A 142 -19.22 -22.78 -2.24
CA ASN A 142 -20.41 -22.52 -3.08
C ASN A 142 -21.69 -22.46 -2.24
N TYR A 143 -21.87 -23.43 -1.34
CA TYR A 143 -23.02 -23.46 -0.45
C TYR A 143 -23.09 -22.20 0.45
N PHE A 144 -21.94 -21.77 0.97
CA PHE A 144 -21.84 -20.55 1.78
C PHE A 144 -22.25 -19.31 1.00
N VAL A 145 -21.79 -19.16 -0.24
CA VAL A 145 -22.13 -18.00 -1.09
C VAL A 145 -23.61 -17.98 -1.45
N GLU A 146 -24.16 -19.13 -1.86
CA GLU A 146 -25.57 -19.28 -2.24
C GLU A 146 -26.53 -19.05 -1.08
N ASN A 147 -26.14 -19.41 0.13
CA ASN A 147 -26.97 -19.30 1.34
C ASN A 147 -26.47 -18.24 2.31
N PHE A 148 -25.68 -17.27 1.83
CA PHE A 148 -24.99 -16.28 2.64
C PHE A 148 -25.90 -15.57 3.65
N ASP A 149 -27.03 -15.02 3.19
CA ASP A 149 -27.90 -14.22 4.02
C ASP A 149 -28.53 -15.05 5.16
N ASN A 150 -28.93 -16.28 4.86
CA ASN A 150 -29.48 -17.21 5.85
C ASN A 150 -28.42 -17.61 6.88
N ILE A 151 -27.21 -17.94 6.42
CA ILE A 151 -26.09 -18.35 7.28
C ILE A 151 -25.67 -17.20 8.19
N ILE A 152 -25.49 -16.00 7.64
CA ILE A 152 -25.07 -14.83 8.41
C ILE A 152 -26.14 -14.41 9.42
N SER A 153 -27.41 -14.40 9.03
CA SER A 153 -28.52 -14.12 9.92
C SER A 153 -28.59 -15.13 11.08
N TYR A 154 -28.40 -16.41 10.78
CA TYR A 154 -28.33 -17.47 11.79
C TYR A 154 -27.17 -17.26 12.76
N LEU A 155 -25.95 -16.98 12.24
CA LEU A 155 -24.78 -16.73 13.07
C LEU A 155 -24.97 -15.53 14.00
N PHE A 156 -25.60 -14.45 13.55
CA PHE A 156 -25.95 -13.31 14.40
C PHE A 156 -27.03 -13.63 15.46
N SER A 157 -27.87 -14.63 15.24
CA SER A 157 -28.85 -15.04 16.20
C SER A 157 -28.27 -15.82 17.39
N LEU A 158 -27.07 -16.40 17.20
CA LEU A 158 -26.40 -17.20 18.22
C LEU A 158 -25.92 -16.36 19.39
N LYS A 159 -26.26 -16.73 20.61
CA LYS A 159 -25.89 -16.00 21.84
C LYS A 159 -24.36 -15.87 21.99
N GLU A 160 -23.60 -16.88 21.54
CA GLU A 160 -22.14 -16.95 21.60
C GLU A 160 -21.44 -15.87 20.80
N TYR A 161 -22.13 -15.36 19.77
CA TYR A 161 -21.60 -14.31 18.89
C TYR A 161 -22.26 -12.95 19.06
N ARG A 162 -23.22 -12.80 19.99
CA ARG A 162 -23.95 -11.55 20.18
C ARG A 162 -23.06 -10.45 20.75
N LYS A 163 -22.93 -9.33 20.03
CA LYS A 163 -22.22 -8.12 20.46
C LYS A 163 -23.09 -6.88 20.26
N LYS A 164 -22.76 -5.80 20.99
CA LYS A 164 -23.49 -4.52 20.88
C LYS A 164 -23.36 -3.85 19.50
N GLU A 165 -22.30 -4.18 18.76
CA GLU A 165 -21.97 -3.59 17.46
C GLU A 165 -22.56 -4.35 16.27
N ASP A 166 -23.33 -5.41 16.53
CA ASP A 166 -23.89 -6.28 15.47
C ASP A 166 -24.85 -5.56 14.55
N ASP A 167 -25.63 -4.62 15.09
CA ASP A 167 -26.60 -3.88 14.29
C ASP A 167 -25.94 -3.01 13.23
N TYR A 168 -24.76 -2.43 13.55
CA TYR A 168 -23.96 -1.68 12.58
C TYR A 168 -23.41 -2.58 11.48
N LEU A 169 -22.87 -3.74 11.82
CA LEU A 169 -22.33 -4.68 10.83
C LEU A 169 -23.45 -5.27 9.94
N LYS A 170 -24.61 -5.57 10.49
CA LYS A 170 -25.79 -5.99 9.71
C LYS A 170 -26.20 -4.92 8.72
N MET A 171 -26.33 -3.68 9.18
CA MET A 171 -26.65 -2.55 8.33
C MET A 171 -25.63 -2.38 7.19
N LEU A 172 -24.33 -2.51 7.48
CA LEU A 172 -23.27 -2.45 6.45
C LEU A 172 -23.40 -3.55 5.41
N ILE A 173 -23.70 -4.79 5.85
CA ILE A 173 -23.88 -5.94 4.96
C ILE A 173 -25.12 -5.71 4.07
N GLU A 174 -26.24 -5.27 4.65
CA GLU A 174 -27.47 -5.00 3.91
C GLU A 174 -27.30 -3.86 2.88
N GLN A 175 -26.70 -2.75 3.28
CA GLN A 175 -26.49 -1.60 2.41
C GLN A 175 -25.52 -1.88 1.24
N ASN A 176 -24.58 -2.79 1.44
CA ASN A 176 -23.54 -3.12 0.45
C ASN A 176 -23.71 -4.53 -0.15
N ARG A 177 -24.91 -5.10 -0.06
CA ARG A 177 -25.17 -6.48 -0.50
C ARG A 177 -24.69 -6.76 -1.93
N ASP A 178 -24.93 -5.83 -2.84
CA ASP A 178 -24.55 -5.94 -4.24
C ASP A 178 -23.02 -5.90 -4.49
N CYS A 179 -22.25 -5.47 -3.49
CA CYS A 179 -20.79 -5.33 -3.57
C CYS A 179 -20.05 -6.44 -2.82
N ILE A 180 -20.77 -7.32 -2.11
CA ILE A 180 -20.16 -8.41 -1.32
C ILE A 180 -19.56 -9.47 -2.24
N PHE A 181 -20.25 -9.79 -3.32
CA PHE A 181 -19.88 -10.85 -4.26
C PHE A 181 -19.64 -10.29 -5.65
N SER A 182 -18.62 -10.82 -6.31
CA SER A 182 -18.26 -10.42 -7.67
C SER A 182 -17.71 -11.61 -8.45
N ASP A 183 -17.82 -11.55 -9.77
CA ASP A 183 -17.16 -12.50 -10.66
C ASP A 183 -15.66 -12.23 -10.79
N TYR A 184 -15.21 -11.05 -10.38
CA TYR A 184 -13.83 -10.62 -10.48
C TYR A 184 -13.35 -10.00 -9.17
N ILE A 185 -12.11 -10.32 -8.76
CA ILE A 185 -11.41 -9.68 -7.64
C ILE A 185 -10.15 -9.01 -8.17
N PRO A 186 -9.88 -7.73 -7.82
CA PRO A 186 -8.62 -7.10 -8.15
C PRO A 186 -7.48 -7.75 -7.35
N ILE A 187 -6.38 -8.02 -8.03
CA ILE A 187 -5.13 -8.42 -7.39
C ILE A 187 -4.41 -7.16 -6.90
N PRO A 188 -3.71 -7.19 -5.77
CA PRO A 188 -2.90 -6.06 -5.35
C PRO A 188 -1.95 -5.60 -6.45
N ASN A 189 -1.87 -4.30 -6.69
CA ASN A 189 -1.00 -3.74 -7.71
C ASN A 189 0.46 -4.12 -7.45
N LYS A 190 1.24 -4.37 -8.50
CA LYS A 190 2.64 -4.78 -8.38
C LYS A 190 3.51 -3.76 -7.64
N SER A 191 3.13 -2.48 -7.60
CA SER A 191 3.79 -1.47 -6.78
C SER A 191 3.71 -1.76 -5.26
N LEU A 192 2.73 -2.55 -4.84
CA LEU A 192 2.59 -3.03 -3.47
C LEU A 192 3.32 -4.37 -3.24
N LEU A 193 3.64 -5.11 -4.29
CA LEU A 193 4.23 -6.45 -4.26
C LEU A 193 5.71 -6.39 -4.66
N ILE A 194 6.52 -5.76 -3.82
CA ILE A 194 7.95 -5.53 -4.07
C ILE A 194 8.75 -6.74 -3.63
N VAL A 195 9.59 -7.24 -4.54
CA VAL A 195 10.48 -8.38 -4.34
C VAL A 195 11.92 -7.96 -4.58
N GLU A 196 12.77 -8.08 -3.58
CA GLU A 196 14.19 -7.80 -3.68
C GLU A 196 14.96 -9.05 -4.11
N LYS A 197 15.67 -8.95 -5.22
CA LYS A 197 16.55 -10.02 -5.71
C LYS A 197 17.99 -9.66 -5.39
N THR A 198 18.63 -10.44 -4.54
CA THR A 198 20.06 -10.30 -4.20
C THR A 198 20.87 -11.47 -4.75
N ASN A 199 22.19 -11.36 -4.71
CA ASN A 199 23.10 -12.46 -5.10
C ASN A 199 22.96 -13.71 -4.22
N VAL A 200 22.41 -13.56 -3.01
CA VAL A 200 22.24 -14.64 -2.02
C VAL A 200 20.85 -15.26 -2.11
N GLY A 201 19.85 -14.53 -2.60
CA GLY A 201 18.48 -15.02 -2.67
C GLY A 201 17.45 -13.94 -2.94
N VAL A 202 16.20 -14.34 -2.83
CA VAL A 202 15.05 -13.44 -3.01
C VAL A 202 14.48 -13.11 -1.63
N TYR A 203 14.41 -11.83 -1.32
CA TYR A 203 13.82 -11.33 -0.08
C TYR A 203 12.42 -10.75 -0.38
N VAL A 204 11.46 -11.20 0.42
CA VAL A 204 10.06 -10.75 0.33
C VAL A 204 9.61 -10.35 1.71
N ASP A 205 8.96 -9.19 1.83
CA ASP A 205 8.35 -8.79 3.10
C ASP A 205 7.26 -9.81 3.50
N ASN A 206 7.22 -10.18 4.78
CA ASN A 206 6.24 -11.12 5.33
C ASN A 206 4.78 -10.71 5.09
N ILE A 207 4.51 -9.42 4.84
CA ILE A 207 3.17 -8.94 4.47
C ILE A 207 2.80 -9.42 3.07
N ILE A 208 3.76 -9.41 2.16
CA ILE A 208 3.57 -9.67 0.72
C ILE A 208 3.44 -11.17 0.45
N VAL A 209 4.06 -12.01 1.28
CA VAL A 209 4.02 -13.49 1.11
C VAL A 209 2.58 -14.01 0.99
N GLU A 210 1.67 -13.50 1.83
CA GLU A 210 0.26 -13.93 1.78
C GLU A 210 -0.41 -13.60 0.45
N ALA A 211 -0.10 -12.44 -0.13
CA ALA A 211 -0.64 -12.04 -1.43
C ALA A 211 -0.07 -12.90 -2.56
N ILE A 212 1.25 -13.14 -2.56
CA ILE A 212 1.92 -13.98 -3.58
C ILE A 212 1.37 -15.40 -3.53
N ASP A 213 1.26 -15.99 -2.34
CA ASP A 213 0.71 -17.33 -2.16
C ASP A 213 -0.76 -17.41 -2.61
N ALA A 214 -1.57 -16.40 -2.29
CA ALA A 214 -2.96 -16.34 -2.74
C ALA A 214 -3.05 -16.30 -4.27
N ILE A 215 -2.24 -15.47 -4.92
CA ILE A 215 -2.21 -15.34 -6.38
C ILE A 215 -1.79 -16.66 -7.02
N GLN A 216 -0.75 -17.30 -6.49
CA GLN A 216 -0.29 -18.61 -6.99
C GLN A 216 -1.37 -19.69 -6.84
N MET A 217 -2.09 -19.71 -5.72
CA MET A 217 -3.21 -20.63 -5.53
C MET A 217 -4.32 -20.39 -6.55
N LEU A 218 -4.69 -19.14 -6.79
CA LEU A 218 -5.76 -18.77 -7.71
C LEU A 218 -5.40 -19.12 -9.15
N VAL A 219 -4.17 -18.80 -9.57
CA VAL A 219 -3.68 -19.15 -10.92
C VAL A 219 -3.64 -20.68 -11.13
N SER A 220 -3.26 -21.45 -10.10
CA SER A 220 -3.17 -22.91 -10.18
C SER A 220 -4.52 -23.62 -10.31
N ILE A 221 -5.63 -22.96 -9.99
CA ILE A 221 -6.96 -23.56 -10.09
C ILE A 221 -7.36 -23.79 -11.55
N ASP A 222 -7.14 -22.82 -12.42
CA ASP A 222 -7.57 -22.91 -13.82
C ASP A 222 -6.58 -23.69 -14.70
N LEU A 223 -5.29 -23.70 -14.35
CA LEU A 223 -4.26 -24.46 -15.08
C LEU A 223 -4.49 -25.98 -15.04
N ASN A 224 -5.06 -26.47 -13.96
CA ASN A 224 -5.33 -27.89 -13.75
C ASN A 224 -6.83 -28.21 -13.78
N TYR A 225 -7.59 -27.48 -14.61
CA TYR A 225 -9.07 -27.53 -14.60
C TYR A 225 -9.63 -28.94 -14.79
N HIS A 226 -9.04 -29.76 -15.66
CA HIS A 226 -9.56 -31.09 -15.97
C HIS A 226 -9.33 -32.11 -14.86
N ASP A 227 -8.32 -31.92 -14.00
CA ASP A 227 -7.89 -32.91 -13.00
C ASP A 227 -8.39 -32.62 -11.57
N GLN A 228 -9.05 -31.47 -11.34
CA GLN A 228 -9.47 -31.08 -9.99
C GLN A 228 -10.96 -31.23 -9.77
N SER A 229 -11.31 -31.89 -8.67
CA SER A 229 -12.71 -31.94 -8.23
C SER A 229 -13.22 -30.55 -7.81
N SER A 230 -14.53 -30.30 -7.96
CA SER A 230 -15.17 -29.05 -7.57
C SER A 230 -14.82 -28.68 -6.11
N ARG A 231 -14.83 -29.63 -5.19
CA ARG A 231 -14.47 -29.44 -3.79
C ARG A 231 -13.04 -28.91 -3.57
N VAL A 232 -12.08 -29.37 -4.38
CA VAL A 232 -10.69 -28.89 -4.30
C VAL A 232 -10.60 -27.44 -4.77
N LYS A 233 -11.31 -27.10 -5.85
CA LYS A 233 -11.38 -25.72 -6.36
C LYS A 233 -12.00 -24.77 -5.35
N GLU A 234 -13.12 -25.16 -4.75
CA GLU A 234 -13.78 -24.39 -3.70
C GLU A 234 -12.86 -24.13 -2.51
N ASN A 235 -12.19 -25.17 -1.99
CA ASN A 235 -11.28 -25.04 -0.86
C ASN A 235 -10.07 -24.15 -1.18
N ARG A 236 -9.49 -24.29 -2.38
CA ARG A 236 -8.39 -23.43 -2.83
C ARG A 236 -8.83 -21.97 -2.95
N THR A 237 -10.01 -21.73 -3.51
CA THR A 237 -10.58 -20.37 -3.60
C THR A 237 -10.81 -19.77 -2.23
N ALA A 238 -11.41 -20.49 -1.30
CA ALA A 238 -11.64 -20.04 0.07
C ALA A 238 -10.31 -19.70 0.79
N LYS A 239 -9.28 -20.55 0.63
CA LYS A 239 -7.94 -20.31 1.18
C LYS A 239 -7.27 -19.10 0.56
N ALA A 240 -7.36 -18.93 -0.76
CA ALA A 240 -6.77 -17.79 -1.45
C ALA A 240 -7.43 -16.46 -1.02
N ILE A 241 -8.76 -16.43 -0.92
CA ILE A 241 -9.48 -15.26 -0.41
C ILE A 241 -9.08 -14.96 1.04
N SER A 242 -8.95 -15.99 1.88
CA SER A 242 -8.49 -15.79 3.27
C SER A 242 -7.08 -15.19 3.32
N ARG A 243 -6.15 -15.63 2.48
CA ARG A 243 -4.78 -15.08 2.41
C ARG A 243 -4.75 -13.66 1.85
N LEU A 244 -5.54 -13.37 0.81
CA LEU A 244 -5.69 -11.99 0.33
C LEU A 244 -6.23 -11.08 1.43
N SER A 245 -7.21 -11.55 2.20
CA SER A 245 -7.74 -10.79 3.32
C SER A 245 -6.69 -10.54 4.40
N ASP A 246 -5.86 -11.54 4.74
CA ASP A 246 -4.76 -11.39 5.69
C ASP A 246 -3.70 -10.40 5.20
N PHE A 247 -3.41 -10.39 3.89
CA PHE A 247 -2.56 -9.36 3.27
C PHE A 247 -3.15 -7.95 3.45
N TYR A 248 -4.43 -7.73 3.09
CA TYR A 248 -5.07 -6.43 3.21
C TYR A 248 -5.11 -5.95 4.67
N GLU A 249 -5.44 -6.83 5.62
CA GLU A 249 -5.43 -6.49 7.04
C GLU A 249 -4.05 -6.04 7.51
N LYS A 250 -3.00 -6.81 7.18
CA LYS A 250 -1.62 -6.45 7.50
C LYS A 250 -1.17 -5.17 6.82
N PHE A 251 -1.56 -4.98 5.56
CA PHE A 251 -1.24 -3.80 4.78
C PHE A 251 -1.86 -2.53 5.38
N TYR A 252 -3.16 -2.56 5.70
CA TYR A 252 -3.82 -1.44 6.37
C TYR A 252 -3.18 -1.12 7.72
N ASP A 253 -2.89 -2.13 8.52
CA ASP A 253 -2.32 -1.97 9.86
C ASP A 253 -0.90 -1.40 9.84
N LYS A 254 -0.03 -1.91 8.95
CA LYS A 254 1.39 -1.54 8.92
C LYS A 254 1.68 -0.38 7.97
N SER A 255 1.09 -0.37 6.78
CA SER A 255 1.43 0.58 5.73
C SER A 255 0.62 1.86 5.79
N LEU A 256 -0.64 1.80 6.20
CA LEU A 256 -1.52 2.98 6.28
C LEU A 256 -1.73 3.46 7.71
N GLY A 257 -1.92 2.53 8.65
CA GLY A 257 -2.23 2.81 10.05
C GLY A 257 -1.00 3.06 10.93
N LYS A 258 -1.26 3.32 12.22
CA LYS A 258 -0.26 3.47 13.29
C LYS A 258 0.71 4.65 13.08
N LYS A 259 1.74 4.74 13.92
CA LYS A 259 2.71 5.86 13.90
C LYS A 259 3.63 5.84 12.68
N SER A 260 3.94 4.65 12.18
CA SER A 260 4.81 4.44 11.02
C SER A 260 4.06 4.43 9.69
N GLY A 261 2.72 4.45 9.71
CA GLY A 261 1.90 4.40 8.52
C GLY A 261 2.01 5.66 7.67
N GLN A 262 1.78 5.50 6.38
CA GLN A 262 1.96 6.55 5.36
C GLN A 262 1.12 7.80 5.67
N PHE A 263 -0.13 7.64 6.13
CA PHE A 263 -0.96 8.79 6.49
C PHE A 263 -0.32 9.64 7.57
N ARG A 264 0.14 9.02 8.66
CA ARG A 264 0.71 9.77 9.78
C ARG A 264 2.11 10.28 9.49
N ARG A 265 2.93 9.50 8.80
CA ARG A 265 4.32 9.83 8.50
C ARG A 265 4.47 10.80 7.34
N HIS A 266 3.70 10.63 6.27
CA HIS A 266 3.90 11.35 5.02
C HIS A 266 2.81 12.38 4.70
N ILE A 267 1.57 12.23 5.20
CA ILE A 267 0.51 13.21 5.01
C ILE A 267 0.45 14.17 6.19
N PHE A 268 0.19 13.67 7.40
CA PHE A 268 0.11 14.52 8.59
C PHE A 268 1.48 14.97 9.09
N GLY A 269 2.53 14.21 8.84
CA GLY A 269 3.91 14.53 9.18
C GLY A 269 4.69 15.26 8.10
N THR A 270 4.03 15.60 6.97
CA THR A 270 4.67 16.37 5.89
C THR A 270 5.06 17.74 6.42
N ARG A 271 6.27 18.17 6.11
CA ARG A 271 6.72 19.52 6.43
C ARG A 271 5.97 20.51 5.57
N THR A 272 5.36 21.50 6.19
CA THR A 272 4.85 22.68 5.49
C THR A 272 6.02 23.59 5.14
N ASN A 273 5.89 24.38 4.07
CA ASN A 273 6.88 25.39 3.75
C ASN A 273 7.06 26.34 4.95
N PHE A 274 8.27 26.85 5.12
CA PHE A 274 8.62 27.76 6.23
C PHE A 274 8.49 27.14 7.63
N SER A 275 8.48 25.82 7.76
CA SER A 275 8.44 25.13 9.03
C SER A 275 9.62 24.20 9.23
N PHE A 276 10.07 24.07 10.47
CA PHE A 276 11.15 23.16 10.84
C PHE A 276 10.94 22.64 12.27
N ARG A 277 11.68 21.61 12.59
CA ARG A 277 11.75 21.03 13.93
C ARG A 277 13.21 20.89 14.33
N ALA A 278 13.59 21.47 15.45
CA ALA A 278 14.94 21.39 15.97
C ALA A 278 14.93 21.16 17.49
N VAL A 279 16.06 20.73 18.02
CA VAL A 279 16.27 20.64 19.47
C VAL A 279 16.66 22.03 19.98
N ILE A 280 15.99 22.49 21.04
CA ILE A 280 16.29 23.78 21.68
C ILE A 280 17.53 23.60 22.53
N THR A 281 18.53 24.44 22.30
CA THR A 281 19.78 24.53 23.09
C THR A 281 19.94 25.91 23.65
N SER A 282 20.77 26.06 24.70
CA SER A 282 21.11 27.35 25.27
C SER A 282 22.00 28.12 24.31
N LEU A 283 21.79 29.44 24.22
CA LEU A 283 22.68 30.37 23.54
C LEU A 283 23.79 30.80 24.51
N THR A 284 25.00 30.85 24.03
CA THR A 284 26.18 31.31 24.80
C THR A 284 26.59 32.75 24.47
N ASP A 285 26.13 33.24 23.30
CA ASP A 285 26.49 34.58 22.82
C ASP A 285 25.46 35.62 23.22
N THR A 286 25.85 36.90 23.08
CA THR A 286 24.96 38.02 23.32
C THR A 286 23.78 38.01 22.35
N HIS A 287 22.57 38.04 22.87
CA HIS A 287 21.36 37.98 22.07
C HIS A 287 20.21 38.77 22.72
N TYR A 288 19.25 39.19 21.92
CA TYR A 288 18.03 39.79 22.45
C TYR A 288 17.02 38.71 22.82
N TYR A 289 16.24 38.95 23.85
CA TYR A 289 15.27 37.96 24.37
C TYR A 289 14.16 37.59 23.37
N LYS A 290 14.00 38.34 22.27
CA LYS A 290 13.02 38.11 21.22
C LYS A 290 13.61 37.37 20.03
N GLU A 291 14.89 37.05 20.02
CA GLU A 291 15.60 36.45 18.89
C GLU A 291 15.67 34.92 19.03
N ILE A 292 15.60 34.26 17.91
CA ILE A 292 15.84 32.81 17.76
C ILE A 292 17.01 32.62 16.78
N HIS A 293 18.07 32.00 17.27
CA HIS A 293 19.16 31.60 16.42
C HIS A 293 18.87 30.22 15.83
N VAL A 294 18.95 30.10 14.52
CA VAL A 294 18.70 28.84 13.80
C VAL A 294 19.98 28.37 13.11
N PRO A 295 20.25 27.05 13.08
CA PRO A 295 21.38 26.51 12.32
C PRO A 295 21.28 26.85 10.83
N TRP A 296 22.44 26.98 10.18
CA TRP A 296 22.53 27.26 8.74
C TRP A 296 21.60 26.42 7.89
N GLY A 297 21.65 25.08 8.01
CA GLY A 297 20.82 24.17 7.22
C GLY A 297 19.31 24.35 7.44
N VAL A 298 18.92 24.78 8.65
CA VAL A 298 17.51 25.12 8.94
C VAL A 298 17.11 26.38 8.19
N GLY A 299 17.97 27.42 8.19
CA GLY A 299 17.74 28.64 7.43
C GLY A 299 17.58 28.36 5.93
N VAL A 300 18.51 27.63 5.33
CA VAL A 300 18.46 27.24 3.91
C VAL A 300 17.19 26.46 3.59
N THR A 301 16.81 25.50 4.42
CA THR A 301 15.62 24.66 4.21
C THR A 301 14.32 25.41 4.42
N ALA A 302 14.21 26.20 5.48
CA ALA A 302 13.00 26.95 5.80
C ALA A 302 12.69 28.03 4.77
N PHE A 303 13.71 28.68 4.22
CA PHE A 303 13.57 29.74 3.22
C PHE A 303 13.80 29.27 1.79
N GLN A 304 13.85 27.97 1.54
CA GLN A 304 14.06 27.40 0.21
C GLN A 304 13.19 28.02 -0.89
N PRO A 305 11.87 28.23 -0.73
CA PRO A 305 11.04 28.85 -1.78
C PRO A 305 11.47 30.30 -2.09
N HIS A 306 11.84 31.08 -1.09
CA HIS A 306 12.33 32.43 -1.30
C HIS A 306 13.69 32.44 -1.98
N LEU A 307 14.60 31.57 -1.58
CA LEU A 307 15.92 31.42 -2.20
C LEU A 307 15.81 31.01 -3.66
N ILE A 308 14.93 30.04 -4.00
CA ILE A 308 14.66 29.64 -5.37
C ILE A 308 14.14 30.83 -6.19
N ASN A 309 13.23 31.61 -5.66
CA ASN A 309 12.70 32.78 -6.35
C ASN A 309 13.83 33.82 -6.62
N LYS A 310 14.67 34.10 -5.63
CA LYS A 310 15.79 35.04 -5.80
C LYS A 310 16.82 34.51 -6.82
N LEU A 311 17.18 33.23 -6.74
CA LEU A 311 18.09 32.60 -7.71
C LEU A 311 17.48 32.60 -9.12
N GLY A 312 16.19 32.37 -9.26
CA GLY A 312 15.47 32.47 -10.53
C GLY A 312 15.49 33.88 -11.11
N LYS A 313 15.33 34.93 -10.29
CA LYS A 313 15.51 36.33 -10.72
C LYS A 313 16.92 36.67 -11.17
N MET A 314 17.91 35.93 -10.68
CA MET A 314 19.30 36.03 -11.13
C MET A 314 19.58 35.24 -12.42
N GLY A 315 18.56 34.59 -13.00
CA GLY A 315 18.67 33.80 -14.25
C GLY A 315 19.03 32.34 -14.07
N MET A 316 19.03 31.83 -12.84
CA MET A 316 19.29 30.42 -12.58
C MET A 316 18.02 29.59 -12.82
N ASP A 317 18.12 28.49 -13.54
CA ASP A 317 16.98 27.56 -13.70
C ASP A 317 16.67 26.81 -12.39
N LEU A 318 15.44 26.27 -12.29
CA LEU A 318 14.95 25.63 -11.09
C LEU A 318 15.82 24.45 -10.62
N ASN A 319 16.30 23.63 -11.56
CA ASN A 319 17.09 22.45 -11.23
C ASN A 319 18.46 22.81 -10.70
N SER A 320 19.10 23.81 -11.33
CA SER A 320 20.38 24.35 -10.86
C SER A 320 20.25 25.03 -9.49
N ALA A 321 19.17 25.78 -9.27
CA ALA A 321 18.88 26.40 -7.97
C ALA A 321 18.67 25.35 -6.88
N LEU A 322 17.87 24.32 -7.13
CA LEU A 322 17.67 23.21 -6.21
C LEU A 322 18.96 22.44 -5.94
N GLY A 323 19.74 22.16 -6.97
CA GLY A 323 21.05 21.51 -6.85
C GLY A 323 22.01 22.30 -5.98
N LEU A 324 22.07 23.62 -6.17
CA LEU A 324 22.87 24.52 -5.35
C LEU A 324 22.45 24.48 -3.88
N LEU A 325 21.15 24.62 -3.62
CA LEU A 325 20.62 24.65 -2.25
C LEU A 325 20.82 23.30 -1.54
N LEU A 326 20.48 22.18 -2.19
CA LEU A 326 20.66 20.85 -1.61
C LEU A 326 22.13 20.51 -1.35
N GLY A 327 23.03 20.90 -2.24
CA GLY A 327 24.48 20.72 -2.05
C GLY A 327 25.08 21.52 -0.90
N HIS A 328 24.38 22.56 -0.43
CA HIS A 328 24.89 23.48 0.57
C HIS A 328 24.01 23.56 1.84
N VAL A 329 23.13 22.63 2.07
CA VAL A 329 22.37 22.52 3.32
C VAL A 329 23.30 22.34 4.53
N GLU A 330 24.35 21.55 4.38
CA GLU A 330 25.34 21.29 5.43
C GLU A 330 26.63 22.11 5.29
N LYS A 331 26.78 22.83 4.19
CA LYS A 331 27.99 23.60 3.89
C LYS A 331 27.65 25.06 3.66
N TYR A 332 28.35 25.94 4.35
CA TYR A 332 28.23 27.36 4.14
C TYR A 332 28.53 27.76 2.68
N HIS A 333 27.70 28.66 2.15
CA HIS A 333 27.86 29.22 0.81
C HIS A 333 27.59 30.73 0.82
N PRO A 334 28.58 31.60 0.42
CA PRO A 334 28.47 33.06 0.54
C PRO A 334 27.28 33.67 -0.21
N LEU A 335 26.93 33.12 -1.39
CA LEU A 335 25.77 33.61 -2.13
C LEU A 335 24.46 33.34 -1.40
N ILE A 336 24.31 32.13 -0.86
CA ILE A 336 23.09 31.76 -0.12
C ILE A 336 22.96 32.61 1.13
N ASP A 337 24.06 32.85 1.84
CA ASP A 337 24.11 33.70 3.01
C ASP A 337 23.63 35.14 2.70
N LYS A 338 24.22 35.76 1.67
CA LYS A 338 23.79 37.07 1.20
C LYS A 338 22.28 37.11 0.86
N LEU A 339 21.78 36.07 0.17
CA LEU A 339 20.35 35.99 -0.16
C LEU A 339 19.45 35.84 1.07
N LEU A 340 19.89 35.12 2.11
CA LEU A 340 19.18 35.03 3.39
C LEU A 340 19.18 36.39 4.11
N GLU A 341 20.31 37.11 4.14
CA GLU A 341 20.37 38.44 4.68
C GLU A 341 19.42 39.42 3.96
N GLU A 342 19.36 39.35 2.64
CA GLU A 342 18.43 40.12 1.82
C GLU A 342 16.97 39.78 2.14
N ILE A 343 16.62 38.50 2.36
CA ILE A 343 15.27 38.07 2.72
C ILE A 343 14.88 38.67 4.07
N ILE A 344 15.81 38.70 5.04
CA ILE A 344 15.59 39.30 6.36
C ILE A 344 15.42 40.80 6.22
N ALA A 345 16.28 41.45 5.46
CA ALA A 345 16.24 42.93 5.27
C ALA A 345 14.98 43.42 4.54
N GLU A 346 14.43 42.60 3.63
CA GLU A 346 13.17 42.88 2.93
C GLU A 346 11.92 42.72 3.80
N SER A 347 12.07 42.08 4.96
CA SER A 347 10.96 41.87 5.88
C SER A 347 10.62 43.15 6.66
N PRO A 348 9.35 43.36 7.08
CA PRO A 348 8.97 44.50 7.93
C PRO A 348 9.85 44.52 9.19
N ASP A 349 10.37 45.70 9.49
CA ASP A 349 11.25 45.94 10.65
C ASP A 349 12.61 45.18 10.61
N GLY A 350 13.02 44.64 9.45
CA GLY A 350 14.22 43.81 9.32
C GLY A 350 14.21 42.53 10.11
N MET A 351 13.02 42.03 10.43
CA MET A 351 12.84 40.80 11.22
C MET A 351 11.75 39.92 10.60
N ILE A 352 11.97 38.60 10.64
CA ILE A 352 10.97 37.63 10.20
C ILE A 352 10.25 37.07 11.45
N PRO A 353 8.92 37.33 11.61
CA PRO A 353 8.19 36.80 12.73
C PRO A 353 8.05 35.27 12.62
N VAL A 354 8.30 34.57 13.73
CA VAL A 354 8.18 33.10 13.80
C VAL A 354 7.23 32.71 14.92
N ILE A 355 6.54 31.56 14.71
CA ILE A 355 5.70 30.96 15.77
C ILE A 355 6.47 29.77 16.33
N LEU A 356 6.84 29.87 17.61
CA LEU A 356 7.50 28.75 18.32
C LEU A 356 6.43 27.95 19.05
N GLN A 357 6.34 26.67 18.70
CA GLN A 357 5.53 25.70 19.44
C GLN A 357 6.44 24.77 20.24
N ARG A 358 6.26 24.76 21.56
CA ARG A 358 6.94 23.84 22.48
C ARG A 358 5.90 22.88 23.08
N ASN A 359 6.23 21.60 23.18
CA ASN A 359 5.42 20.61 23.90
C ASN A 359 5.60 20.76 25.41
#